data_81c226c8c075826177151cf9a1b90a55
#
_entry.id   81c226c8c075826177151cf9a1b90a55
#
_cell.length_a   1.000
_cell.length_b   1.000
_cell.length_c   1.000
_cell.angle_alpha   90.00
_cell.angle_beta   90.00
_cell.angle_gamma   90.00
#
_symmetry.space_group_name_H-M   'P 1'
#
loop_
_entity.id
_entity.type
_entity.pdbx_description
1 polymer ?
#
loop_
_entity_poly.entity_id
_entity_poly.type
_entity_poly.pdbx_seq_one_letter_code
_entity_poly.pdbx_strand_id
1 'polypeptide(L)'
;MASKHKPYDCVFISYNEFFADQNFEKLLKKYPVAKRIHGVKGIHQAHIEAAKICSRDMFWIVDADAVIVDEFNFEYFVERWDRDAVHVWRSQNPINNLVYGYGGVKLFPRQLTIDMDLSKPDMTTSITDKFKAMNTISNITAFNTDPFNTWKSAFRECCKLAAKVIDRQKNQETEDRLDIWCTVGVDKPHGKHAILGAKAGREYGYNNKGNIAALQKINDFDWLIKYYNEY
;
A
#
# COMPACT_ATOMS: atom_id res chain seq x y z
N MET A 1 -29.38 -17.50 -4.92
CA MET A 1 -28.75 -16.72 -3.84
C MET A 1 -28.75 -15.26 -4.25
N ALA A 2 -29.45 -14.38 -3.52
CA ALA A 2 -29.49 -12.97 -3.85
C ALA A 2 -28.08 -12.39 -3.79
N SER A 3 -27.62 -11.75 -4.87
CA SER A 3 -26.37 -10.99 -4.91
C SER A 3 -26.44 -9.91 -3.82
N LYS A 4 -25.72 -10.08 -2.71
CA LYS A 4 -25.57 -9.03 -1.71
C LYS A 4 -25.00 -7.80 -2.43
N HIS A 5 -25.78 -6.75 -2.51
CA HIS A 5 -25.39 -5.52 -3.20
C HIS A 5 -24.19 -4.92 -2.49
N LYS A 6 -23.01 -4.93 -3.12
CA LYS A 6 -21.82 -4.31 -2.56
C LYS A 6 -22.02 -2.80 -2.54
N PRO A 7 -21.81 -2.12 -1.41
CA PRO A 7 -22.20 -0.71 -1.25
C PRO A 7 -21.31 0.28 -2.01
N TYR A 8 -20.10 -0.12 -2.39
CA TYR A 8 -19.09 0.76 -3.01
C TYR A 8 -18.58 0.19 -4.32
N ASP A 9 -17.98 1.02 -5.16
CA ASP A 9 -17.15 0.55 -6.28
C ASP A 9 -15.88 -0.13 -5.73
N CYS A 10 -15.27 -1.02 -6.53
CA CYS A 10 -13.99 -1.64 -6.23
C CYS A 10 -13.08 -1.51 -7.44
N VAL A 11 -11.87 -1.01 -7.24
CA VAL A 11 -10.87 -0.83 -8.29
C VAL A 11 -9.58 -1.53 -7.91
N PHE A 12 -9.11 -2.38 -8.78
CA PHE A 12 -7.81 -3.03 -8.72
C PHE A 12 -6.79 -2.20 -9.50
N ILE A 13 -5.68 -1.83 -8.86
CA ILE A 13 -4.61 -1.06 -9.50
C ILE A 13 -3.41 -1.96 -9.75
N SER A 14 -2.96 -1.98 -11.01
CA SER A 14 -1.80 -2.78 -11.44
C SER A 14 -0.90 -2.01 -12.41
N TYR A 15 0.38 -2.36 -12.40
CA TYR A 15 1.38 -1.82 -13.32
C TYR A 15 2.20 -2.93 -13.97
N ASN A 16 3.17 -3.52 -13.26
CA ASN A 16 4.06 -4.58 -13.73
C ASN A 16 4.19 -5.73 -12.72
N GLU A 17 3.22 -5.89 -11.82
CA GLU A 17 3.26 -6.94 -10.80
C GLU A 17 3.07 -8.31 -11.46
N PHE A 18 3.96 -9.24 -11.16
CA PHE A 18 4.04 -10.55 -11.80
C PHE A 18 2.74 -11.36 -11.71
N PHE A 19 2.05 -11.27 -10.56
CA PHE A 19 0.80 -12.01 -10.33
C PHE A 19 -0.46 -11.15 -10.51
N ALA A 20 -0.37 -9.96 -11.14
CA ALA A 20 -1.49 -9.02 -11.24
C ALA A 20 -2.75 -9.64 -11.85
N ASP A 21 -2.62 -10.38 -12.95
CA ASP A 21 -3.77 -10.99 -13.63
C ASP A 21 -4.43 -12.07 -12.76
N GLN A 22 -3.63 -12.95 -12.15
CA GLN A 22 -4.13 -14.00 -11.26
C GLN A 22 -4.81 -13.41 -10.02
N ASN A 23 -4.24 -12.34 -9.44
CA ASN A 23 -4.82 -11.69 -8.28
C ASN A 23 -6.11 -10.94 -8.64
N PHE A 24 -6.20 -10.35 -9.83
CA PHE A 24 -7.43 -9.75 -10.32
C PHE A 24 -8.54 -10.80 -10.54
N GLU A 25 -8.22 -11.94 -11.14
CA GLU A 25 -9.18 -13.05 -11.28
C GLU A 25 -9.69 -13.57 -9.93
N LYS A 26 -8.80 -13.68 -8.93
CA LYS A 26 -9.20 -14.03 -7.56
C LYS A 26 -10.10 -12.96 -6.93
N LEU A 27 -9.80 -11.69 -7.15
CA LEU A 27 -10.64 -10.58 -6.68
C LEU A 27 -12.03 -10.65 -7.32
N LEU A 28 -12.15 -10.92 -8.62
CA LEU A 28 -13.43 -11.04 -9.32
C LEU A 28 -14.33 -12.15 -8.75
N LYS A 29 -13.77 -13.22 -8.17
CA LYS A 29 -14.55 -14.24 -7.47
C LYS A 29 -15.22 -13.70 -6.19
N LYS A 30 -14.59 -12.73 -5.52
CA LYS A 30 -15.12 -12.10 -4.30
C LYS A 30 -15.90 -10.81 -4.59
N TYR A 31 -15.52 -10.11 -5.66
CA TYR A 31 -16.09 -8.84 -6.08
C TYR A 31 -16.30 -8.82 -7.60
N PRO A 32 -17.37 -9.47 -8.14
CA PRO A 32 -17.54 -9.70 -9.58
C PRO A 32 -17.59 -8.45 -10.46
N VAL A 33 -17.94 -7.30 -9.88
CA VAL A 33 -18.02 -6.00 -10.57
C VAL A 33 -16.81 -5.11 -10.35
N ALA A 34 -15.71 -5.67 -9.84
CA ALA A 34 -14.46 -4.92 -9.68
C ALA A 34 -13.95 -4.44 -11.05
N LYS A 35 -13.49 -3.20 -11.09
CA LYS A 35 -12.86 -2.59 -12.25
C LYS A 35 -11.34 -2.68 -12.11
N ARG A 36 -10.60 -2.48 -13.20
CA ARG A 36 -9.13 -2.46 -13.17
C ARG A 36 -8.60 -1.19 -13.83
N ILE A 37 -7.63 -0.56 -13.18
CA ILE A 37 -6.72 0.43 -13.76
C ILE A 37 -5.38 -0.24 -13.94
N HIS A 38 -4.81 -0.18 -15.15
CA HIS A 38 -3.55 -0.82 -15.48
C HIS A 38 -2.62 0.11 -16.24
N GLY A 39 -1.31 0.06 -15.93
CA GLY A 39 -0.26 0.74 -16.68
C GLY A 39 -0.20 2.26 -16.50
N VAL A 40 -0.91 2.83 -15.54
CA VAL A 40 -0.84 4.27 -15.25
C VAL A 40 0.45 4.59 -14.49
N LYS A 41 1.31 5.41 -15.08
CA LYS A 41 2.58 5.82 -14.48
C LYS A 41 2.35 6.79 -13.31
N GLY A 42 2.89 6.44 -12.15
CA GLY A 42 2.82 7.24 -10.93
C GLY A 42 1.66 6.84 -10.00
N ILE A 43 2.02 6.62 -8.73
CA ILE A 43 1.07 6.10 -7.73
C ILE A 43 -0.11 7.05 -7.50
N HIS A 44 0.12 8.36 -7.43
CA HIS A 44 -0.93 9.36 -7.25
C HIS A 44 -1.88 9.35 -8.46
N GLN A 45 -1.34 9.38 -9.69
CA GLN A 45 -2.16 9.41 -10.91
C GLN A 45 -3.00 8.13 -11.05
N ALA A 46 -2.44 6.96 -10.73
CA ALA A 46 -3.20 5.71 -10.78
C ALA A 46 -4.41 5.72 -9.84
N HIS A 47 -4.27 6.31 -8.65
CA HIS A 47 -5.37 6.43 -7.69
C HIS A 47 -6.41 7.48 -8.10
N ILE A 48 -5.98 8.60 -8.71
CA ILE A 48 -6.89 9.61 -9.29
C ILE A 48 -7.73 8.98 -10.40
N GLU A 49 -7.12 8.24 -11.31
CA GLU A 49 -7.84 7.57 -12.40
C GLU A 49 -8.80 6.48 -11.85
N ALA A 50 -8.40 5.76 -10.80
CA ALA A 50 -9.28 4.82 -10.11
C ALA A 50 -10.51 5.52 -9.52
N ALA A 51 -10.33 6.68 -8.88
CA ALA A 51 -11.44 7.45 -8.32
C ALA A 51 -12.38 8.00 -9.41
N LYS A 52 -11.85 8.42 -10.57
CA LYS A 52 -12.64 8.94 -11.69
C LYS A 52 -13.61 7.93 -12.28
N ILE A 53 -13.24 6.64 -12.35
CA ILE A 53 -14.12 5.59 -12.89
C ILE A 53 -15.15 5.08 -11.88
N CYS A 54 -15.11 5.55 -10.63
CA CYS A 54 -16.07 5.22 -9.58
C CYS A 54 -17.26 6.18 -9.59
N SER A 55 -18.41 5.68 -9.13
CA SER A 55 -19.66 6.45 -9.05
C SER A 55 -20.11 6.74 -7.62
N ARG A 56 -19.60 5.99 -6.64
CA ARG A 56 -19.95 6.12 -5.24
C ARG A 56 -19.03 7.08 -4.51
N ASP A 57 -19.48 7.64 -3.38
CA ASP A 57 -18.70 8.59 -2.56
C ASP A 57 -17.44 7.95 -1.96
N MET A 58 -17.52 6.65 -1.68
CA MET A 58 -16.41 5.83 -1.21
C MET A 58 -16.16 4.68 -2.21
N PHE A 59 -14.92 4.23 -2.32
CA PHE A 59 -14.56 3.12 -3.19
C PHE A 59 -13.38 2.32 -2.64
N TRP A 60 -13.43 1.01 -2.88
CA TRP A 60 -12.35 0.10 -2.55
C TRP A 60 -11.20 0.24 -3.53
N ILE A 61 -9.98 0.26 -2.99
CA ILE A 61 -8.74 0.08 -3.73
C ILE A 61 -8.11 -1.24 -3.31
N VAL A 62 -7.67 -2.01 -4.31
CA VAL A 62 -6.92 -3.25 -4.13
C VAL A 62 -5.65 -3.16 -4.96
N ASP A 63 -4.50 -3.21 -4.29
CA ASP A 63 -3.19 -3.20 -4.95
C ASP A 63 -2.92 -4.57 -5.61
N ALA A 64 -2.21 -4.59 -6.74
CA ALA A 64 -2.01 -5.81 -7.54
C ALA A 64 -1.18 -6.90 -6.84
N ASP A 65 -0.37 -6.54 -5.86
CA ASP A 65 0.39 -7.46 -5.01
C ASP A 65 -0.41 -7.96 -3.79
N ALA A 66 -1.67 -7.53 -3.63
CA ALA A 66 -2.54 -7.96 -2.55
C ALA A 66 -3.20 -9.32 -2.85
N VAL A 67 -2.76 -10.38 -2.20
CA VAL A 67 -3.44 -11.67 -2.19
C VAL A 67 -4.51 -11.64 -1.10
N ILE A 68 -5.78 -11.44 -1.50
CA ILE A 68 -6.91 -11.33 -0.57
C ILE A 68 -7.10 -12.63 0.19
N VAL A 69 -7.17 -12.56 1.52
CA VAL A 69 -7.42 -13.74 2.36
C VAL A 69 -8.88 -14.19 2.25
N ASP A 70 -9.13 -15.48 2.50
CA ASP A 70 -10.46 -16.08 2.26
C ASP A 70 -11.54 -15.48 3.18
N GLU A 71 -11.19 -15.12 4.38
CA GLU A 71 -12.09 -14.56 5.38
C GLU A 71 -12.51 -13.12 5.06
N PHE A 72 -11.78 -12.41 4.19
CA PHE A 72 -12.09 -11.02 3.84
C PHE A 72 -13.16 -10.95 2.75
N ASN A 73 -14.29 -10.29 3.05
CA ASN A 73 -15.49 -10.32 2.20
C ASN A 73 -15.91 -8.96 1.62
N PHE A 74 -15.20 -7.87 1.89
CA PHE A 74 -15.56 -6.49 1.49
C PHE A 74 -16.92 -6.02 2.03
N GLU A 75 -17.42 -6.61 3.10
CA GLU A 75 -18.66 -6.22 3.77
C GLU A 75 -18.36 -5.19 4.86
N TYR A 76 -18.38 -3.93 4.48
CA TYR A 76 -18.14 -2.81 5.39
C TYR A 76 -18.93 -1.60 4.94
N PHE A 77 -19.56 -0.91 5.89
CA PHE A 77 -20.27 0.34 5.69
C PHE A 77 -19.58 1.47 6.44
N VAL A 78 -19.28 2.56 5.71
CA VAL A 78 -18.68 3.75 6.30
C VAL A 78 -19.75 4.58 6.98
N GLU A 79 -19.56 4.86 8.27
CA GLU A 79 -20.40 5.77 9.02
C GLU A 79 -20.30 7.19 8.46
N ARG A 80 -21.38 7.96 8.58
CA ARG A 80 -21.47 9.30 7.98
C ARG A 80 -20.30 10.22 8.35
N TRP A 81 -19.84 10.15 9.59
CA TRP A 81 -18.75 10.98 10.12
C TRP A 81 -17.35 10.50 9.76
N ASP A 82 -17.21 9.31 9.16
CA ASP A 82 -15.94 8.72 8.71
C ASP A 82 -15.77 8.78 7.18
N ARG A 83 -16.68 9.43 6.45
CA ARG A 83 -16.68 9.46 4.97
C ARG A 83 -15.56 10.31 4.36
N ASP A 84 -14.90 11.13 5.15
CA ASP A 84 -13.73 11.92 4.76
C ASP A 84 -12.40 11.29 5.23
N ALA A 85 -12.46 10.07 5.77
CA ALA A 85 -11.30 9.33 6.23
C ALA A 85 -10.89 8.22 5.25
N VAL A 86 -9.59 7.96 5.18
CA VAL A 86 -9.04 6.76 4.55
C VAL A 86 -9.13 5.60 5.54
N HIS A 87 -9.82 4.52 5.15
CA HIS A 87 -9.91 3.30 5.93
C HIS A 87 -8.84 2.31 5.46
N VAL A 88 -8.00 1.84 6.37
CA VAL A 88 -6.83 1.00 6.06
C VAL A 88 -6.96 -0.33 6.77
N TRP A 89 -7.04 -1.42 6.02
CA TRP A 89 -7.01 -2.78 6.57
C TRP A 89 -5.59 -3.25 6.82
N ARG A 90 -5.44 -4.18 7.75
CA ARG A 90 -4.14 -4.82 8.01
C ARG A 90 -3.78 -5.75 6.87
N SER A 91 -2.49 -5.71 6.50
CA SER A 91 -1.86 -6.67 5.61
C SER A 91 -0.84 -7.49 6.37
N GLN A 92 -0.68 -8.76 5.97
CA GLN A 92 0.39 -9.61 6.47
C GLN A 92 1.59 -9.56 5.54
N ASN A 93 2.76 -9.39 6.10
CA ASN A 93 4.03 -9.45 5.39
C ASN A 93 4.48 -10.92 5.25
N PRO A 94 4.74 -11.42 4.02
CA PRO A 94 5.09 -12.82 3.80
C PRO A 94 6.52 -13.16 4.23
N ILE A 95 7.37 -12.16 4.48
CA ILE A 95 8.79 -12.37 4.85
C ILE A 95 8.97 -12.39 6.38
N ASN A 96 8.42 -11.39 7.07
CA ASN A 96 8.68 -11.19 8.50
C ASN A 96 7.43 -11.33 9.38
N ASN A 97 6.29 -11.71 8.80
CA ASN A 97 5.00 -11.92 9.47
C ASN A 97 4.43 -10.68 10.20
N LEU A 98 4.97 -9.50 9.98
CA LEU A 98 4.36 -8.27 10.49
C LEU A 98 2.94 -8.11 9.97
N VAL A 99 2.04 -7.70 10.86
CA VAL A 99 0.62 -7.45 10.55
C VAL A 99 0.26 -6.03 10.97
N TYR A 100 0.13 -5.13 10.00
CA TYR A 100 -0.30 -3.74 10.21
C TYR A 100 -0.84 -3.13 8.91
N GLY A 101 -1.33 -1.88 8.95
CA GLY A 101 -1.88 -1.21 7.78
C GLY A 101 -0.81 -0.57 6.91
N TYR A 102 -0.18 -1.30 5.99
CA TYR A 102 0.86 -0.77 5.11
C TYR A 102 0.61 -0.96 3.61
N GLY A 103 -0.45 -1.61 3.22
CA GLY A 103 -0.71 -1.83 1.80
C GLY A 103 -1.99 -2.58 1.51
N GLY A 104 -2.15 -3.00 0.27
CA GLY A 104 -3.11 -3.98 -0.17
C GLY A 104 -4.54 -3.47 -0.33
N VAL A 105 -5.32 -3.41 0.72
CA VAL A 105 -6.74 -3.07 0.65
C VAL A 105 -7.07 -1.85 1.49
N LYS A 106 -7.71 -0.87 0.84
CA LYS A 106 -8.14 0.38 1.47
C LYS A 106 -9.50 0.80 0.93
N LEU A 107 -10.21 1.65 1.68
CA LEU A 107 -11.45 2.28 1.23
C LEU A 107 -11.25 3.80 1.29
N PHE A 108 -11.42 4.46 0.15
CA PHE A 108 -11.07 5.86 -0.05
C PHE A 108 -12.27 6.76 -0.28
N PRO A 109 -12.26 8.01 0.23
CA PRO A 109 -13.20 9.04 -0.15
C PRO A 109 -12.90 9.50 -1.58
N ARG A 110 -13.88 9.29 -2.49
CA ARG A 110 -13.72 9.49 -3.93
C ARG A 110 -13.27 10.91 -4.28
N GLN A 111 -14.00 11.92 -3.82
CA GLN A 111 -13.69 13.30 -4.20
C GLN A 111 -12.34 13.75 -3.65
N LEU A 112 -12.04 13.46 -2.39
CA LEU A 112 -10.73 13.78 -1.80
C LEU A 112 -9.57 13.06 -2.51
N THR A 113 -9.83 11.86 -3.07
CA THR A 113 -8.83 11.14 -3.87
C THR A 113 -8.57 11.84 -5.21
N ILE A 114 -9.61 12.39 -5.85
CA ILE A 114 -9.46 13.16 -7.09
C ILE A 114 -8.67 14.45 -6.83
N ASP A 115 -8.95 15.13 -5.72
CA ASP A 115 -8.42 16.43 -5.36
C ASP A 115 -7.15 16.34 -4.47
N MET A 116 -6.50 15.17 -4.40
CA MET A 116 -5.38 14.92 -3.49
C MET A 116 -4.21 15.88 -3.68
N ASP A 117 -3.50 16.17 -2.59
CA ASP A 117 -2.30 17.02 -2.57
C ASP A 117 -1.07 16.26 -3.10
N LEU A 118 -0.69 16.54 -4.34
CA LEU A 118 0.45 15.89 -5.01
C LEU A 118 1.83 16.30 -4.45
N SER A 119 1.89 17.27 -3.56
CA SER A 119 3.15 17.70 -2.92
C SER A 119 3.60 16.73 -1.81
N LYS A 120 2.70 15.91 -1.28
CA LYS A 120 3.00 14.95 -0.22
C LYS A 120 3.67 13.69 -0.76
N PRO A 121 4.69 13.13 -0.08
CA PRO A 121 5.42 11.94 -0.55
C PRO A 121 4.64 10.64 -0.39
N ASP A 122 3.68 10.56 0.54
CA ASP A 122 2.81 9.40 0.71
C ASP A 122 1.44 9.64 0.10
N MET A 123 1.01 8.70 -0.76
CA MET A 123 -0.23 8.80 -1.51
C MET A 123 -1.47 8.85 -0.57
N THR A 124 -1.49 8.10 0.50
CA THR A 124 -2.65 8.07 1.40
C THR A 124 -2.79 9.37 2.20
N THR A 125 -1.67 9.94 2.66
CA THR A 125 -1.67 11.24 3.33
C THR A 125 -1.98 12.40 2.37
N SER A 126 -1.74 12.20 1.05
CA SER A 126 -2.15 13.16 0.01
C SER A 126 -3.66 13.34 -0.09
N ILE A 127 -4.43 12.30 0.27
CA ILE A 127 -5.90 12.32 0.21
C ILE A 127 -6.48 13.08 1.40
N THR A 128 -6.07 12.72 2.61
CA THR A 128 -6.56 13.31 3.86
C THR A 128 -5.64 12.94 5.03
N ASP A 129 -5.67 13.74 6.08
CA ASP A 129 -4.99 13.43 7.35
C ASP A 129 -5.85 12.58 8.30
N LYS A 130 -7.08 12.21 7.89
CA LYS A 130 -7.98 11.37 8.67
C LYS A 130 -7.85 9.91 8.27
N PHE A 131 -7.49 9.07 9.22
CA PHE A 131 -7.31 7.62 9.01
C PHE A 131 -8.14 6.81 9.99
N LYS A 132 -8.73 5.73 9.49
CA LYS A 132 -9.39 4.72 10.31
C LYS A 132 -8.69 3.37 10.10
N ALA A 133 -7.95 2.95 11.12
CA ALA A 133 -7.30 1.64 11.11
C ALA A 133 -8.34 0.53 11.37
N MET A 134 -8.37 -0.46 10.50
CA MET A 134 -9.25 -1.61 10.59
C MET A 134 -8.48 -2.81 11.15
N ASN A 135 -9.06 -3.52 12.11
CA ASN A 135 -8.37 -4.59 12.85
C ASN A 135 -8.29 -5.93 12.10
N THR A 136 -9.10 -6.12 11.05
CA THR A 136 -9.10 -7.37 10.28
C THR A 136 -7.98 -7.39 9.25
N ILE A 137 -7.40 -8.56 9.01
CA ILE A 137 -6.45 -8.80 7.92
C ILE A 137 -7.25 -8.92 6.62
N SER A 138 -6.86 -8.16 5.61
CA SER A 138 -7.49 -8.21 4.29
C SER A 138 -6.70 -9.04 3.28
N ASN A 139 -5.38 -9.02 3.39
CA ASN A 139 -4.50 -9.62 2.39
C ASN A 139 -3.11 -9.97 2.94
N ILE A 140 -2.41 -10.79 2.17
CA ILE A 140 -0.96 -10.93 2.22
C ILE A 140 -0.39 -10.07 1.10
N THR A 141 0.57 -9.18 1.38
CA THR A 141 1.19 -8.33 0.35
C THR A 141 2.35 -9.09 -0.30
N ALA A 142 2.11 -9.67 -1.48
CA ALA A 142 3.06 -10.53 -2.19
C ALA A 142 4.09 -9.73 -3.00
N PHE A 143 4.92 -8.93 -2.32
CA PHE A 143 5.95 -8.08 -2.94
C PHE A 143 7.27 -8.82 -3.22
N ASN A 144 7.45 -10.03 -2.67
CA ASN A 144 8.69 -10.79 -2.73
C ASN A 144 8.81 -11.67 -3.98
N THR A 145 8.56 -11.09 -5.15
CA THR A 145 8.54 -11.78 -6.45
C THR A 145 9.91 -11.94 -7.09
N ASP A 146 10.82 -10.99 -6.86
CA ASP A 146 12.18 -10.97 -7.36
C ASP A 146 13.08 -10.09 -6.46
N PRO A 147 14.41 -10.12 -6.63
CA PRO A 147 15.36 -9.35 -5.81
C PRO A 147 15.05 -7.85 -5.73
N PHE A 148 14.84 -7.20 -6.88
CA PHE A 148 14.63 -5.76 -6.93
C PHE A 148 13.28 -5.34 -6.35
N ASN A 149 12.19 -5.99 -6.75
CA ASN A 149 10.86 -5.65 -6.23
C ASN A 149 10.78 -5.88 -4.73
N THR A 150 11.43 -6.93 -4.22
CA THR A 150 11.50 -7.20 -2.78
C THR A 150 12.28 -6.11 -2.04
N TRP A 151 13.46 -5.76 -2.53
CA TRP A 151 14.28 -4.68 -1.99
C TRP A 151 13.53 -3.34 -2.03
N LYS A 152 12.97 -2.98 -3.17
CA LYS A 152 12.23 -1.74 -3.40
C LYS A 152 11.06 -1.56 -2.42
N SER A 153 10.28 -2.61 -2.22
CA SER A 153 9.12 -2.57 -1.31
C SER A 153 9.55 -2.37 0.14
N ALA A 154 10.57 -3.10 0.59
CA ALA A 154 11.14 -2.96 1.93
C ALA A 154 11.79 -1.58 2.13
N PHE A 155 12.56 -1.09 1.14
CA PHE A 155 13.17 0.22 1.16
C PHE A 155 12.12 1.33 1.34
N ARG A 156 11.09 1.33 0.49
CA ARG A 156 10.03 2.35 0.51
C ARG A 156 9.26 2.36 1.83
N GLU A 157 8.92 1.19 2.33
CA GLU A 157 8.20 1.07 3.60
C GLU A 157 9.03 1.55 4.78
N CYS A 158 10.27 1.06 4.91
CA CYS A 158 11.16 1.45 6.00
C CYS A 158 11.59 2.92 5.93
N CYS A 159 11.72 3.49 4.72
CA CYS A 159 11.93 4.93 4.54
C CYS A 159 10.76 5.75 5.11
N LYS A 160 9.51 5.38 4.80
CA LYS A 160 8.32 6.07 5.31
C LYS A 160 8.21 5.97 6.83
N LEU A 161 8.47 4.78 7.39
CA LEU A 161 8.46 4.55 8.84
C LEU A 161 9.52 5.42 9.54
N ALA A 162 10.77 5.38 9.07
CA ALA A 162 11.89 6.12 9.68
C ALA A 162 11.74 7.64 9.54
N ALA A 163 11.28 8.12 8.38
CA ALA A 163 11.04 9.54 8.15
C ALA A 163 9.75 10.06 8.84
N LYS A 164 8.92 9.16 9.41
CA LYS A 164 7.62 9.47 10.01
C LYS A 164 6.70 10.25 9.07
N VAL A 165 6.63 9.80 7.83
CA VAL A 165 5.73 10.37 6.82
C VAL A 165 4.26 10.23 7.24
N ILE A 166 3.95 9.17 7.99
CA ILE A 166 2.64 8.94 8.62
C ILE A 166 2.83 9.12 10.13
N ASP A 167 2.49 10.29 10.65
CA ASP A 167 2.90 10.79 11.98
C ASP A 167 2.11 10.23 13.18
N ARG A 168 1.16 9.31 13.01
CA ARG A 168 0.26 8.89 14.11
C ARG A 168 0.68 7.61 14.84
N GLN A 169 1.84 7.06 14.53
CA GLN A 169 2.33 5.86 15.20
C GLN A 169 3.19 6.21 16.43
N LYS A 170 3.04 5.44 17.50
CA LYS A 170 3.93 5.54 18.66
C LYS A 170 5.36 5.28 18.23
N ASN A 171 6.31 6.07 18.72
CA ASN A 171 7.73 5.95 18.36
C ASN A 171 8.26 4.53 18.56
N GLN A 172 8.00 3.93 19.72
CA GLN A 172 8.46 2.58 20.04
C GLN A 172 7.91 1.54 19.07
N GLU A 173 6.62 1.60 18.76
CA GLU A 173 5.99 0.68 17.80
C GLU A 173 6.60 0.79 16.39
N THR A 174 7.00 1.99 15.99
CA THR A 174 7.68 2.23 14.71
C THR A 174 9.08 1.63 14.71
N GLU A 175 9.85 1.83 15.78
CA GLU A 175 11.21 1.26 15.91
C GLU A 175 11.16 -0.28 15.98
N ASP A 176 10.24 -0.85 16.73
CA ASP A 176 10.04 -2.31 16.80
C ASP A 176 9.75 -2.90 15.39
N ARG A 177 8.92 -2.22 14.60
CA ARG A 177 8.65 -2.63 13.21
C ARG A 177 9.91 -2.53 12.33
N LEU A 178 10.66 -1.43 12.44
CA LEU A 178 11.90 -1.23 11.69
C LEU A 178 12.94 -2.30 12.04
N ASP A 179 13.07 -2.66 13.32
CA ASP A 179 13.98 -3.72 13.77
C ASP A 179 13.60 -5.08 13.19
N ILE A 180 12.30 -5.43 13.17
CA ILE A 180 11.81 -6.66 12.56
C ILE A 180 12.06 -6.67 11.05
N TRP A 181 11.77 -5.56 10.34
CA TRP A 181 12.06 -5.45 8.91
C TRP A 181 13.55 -5.62 8.57
N CYS A 182 14.44 -5.11 9.43
CA CYS A 182 15.88 -5.13 9.23
C CYS A 182 16.57 -6.45 9.63
N THR A 183 15.85 -7.38 10.29
CA THR A 183 16.49 -8.57 10.91
C THR A 183 15.78 -9.89 10.61
N VAL A 184 14.47 -9.90 10.39
CA VAL A 184 13.67 -11.12 10.32
C VAL A 184 13.37 -11.50 8.87
N GLY A 185 13.44 -12.81 8.55
CA GLY A 185 12.98 -13.41 7.30
C GLY A 185 14.06 -13.68 6.28
N VAL A 186 15.32 -13.79 6.70
CA VAL A 186 16.47 -14.12 5.81
C VAL A 186 16.31 -15.46 5.08
N ASP A 187 15.57 -16.39 5.67
CA ASP A 187 15.24 -17.73 5.17
C ASP A 187 14.11 -17.75 4.13
N LYS A 188 13.40 -16.65 3.98
CA LYS A 188 12.28 -16.53 3.03
C LYS A 188 12.75 -16.24 1.61
N PRO A 189 11.93 -16.56 0.57
CA PRO A 189 12.23 -16.18 -0.81
C PRO A 189 12.54 -14.67 -0.91
N HIS A 190 13.72 -14.34 -1.42
CA HIS A 190 14.27 -12.98 -1.49
C HIS A 190 14.40 -12.23 -0.15
N GLY A 191 14.36 -12.94 0.99
CA GLY A 191 14.40 -12.33 2.33
C GLY A 191 15.66 -11.50 2.60
N LYS A 192 16.83 -11.93 2.06
CA LYS A 192 18.06 -11.13 2.12
C LYS A 192 17.90 -9.76 1.46
N HIS A 193 17.22 -9.70 0.32
CA HIS A 193 16.96 -8.43 -0.38
C HIS A 193 15.96 -7.55 0.37
N ALA A 194 14.97 -8.16 1.04
CA ALA A 194 14.08 -7.40 1.93
C ALA A 194 14.84 -6.74 3.08
N ILE A 195 15.73 -7.48 3.76
CA ILE A 195 16.54 -6.97 4.88
C ILE A 195 17.48 -5.86 4.40
N LEU A 196 18.15 -6.05 3.25
CA LEU A 196 19.01 -5.01 2.67
C LEU A 196 18.21 -3.75 2.32
N GLY A 197 17.06 -3.90 1.66
CA GLY A 197 16.17 -2.80 1.34
C GLY A 197 15.65 -2.08 2.59
N ALA A 198 15.28 -2.84 3.62
CA ALA A 198 14.81 -2.28 4.89
C ALA A 198 15.91 -1.43 5.58
N LYS A 199 17.14 -1.92 5.65
CA LYS A 199 18.26 -1.18 6.23
C LYS A 199 18.56 0.09 5.47
N ALA A 200 18.68 0.01 4.14
CA ALA A 200 18.89 1.18 3.28
C ALA A 200 17.73 2.19 3.40
N GLY A 201 16.50 1.72 3.41
CA GLY A 201 15.32 2.57 3.57
C GLY A 201 15.23 3.24 4.93
N ARG A 202 15.55 2.53 6.01
CA ARG A 202 15.64 3.09 7.37
C ARG A 202 16.67 4.22 7.44
N GLU A 203 17.88 3.98 6.94
CA GLU A 203 18.96 4.98 6.90
C GLU A 203 18.57 6.20 6.06
N TYR A 204 18.06 5.96 4.84
CA TYR A 204 17.61 7.03 3.96
C TYR A 204 16.49 7.87 4.60
N GLY A 205 15.54 7.22 5.25
CA GLY A 205 14.42 7.88 5.92
C GLY A 205 14.87 8.77 7.09
N TYR A 206 15.78 8.30 7.93
CA TYR A 206 16.32 9.09 9.03
C TYR A 206 17.12 10.31 8.53
N ASN A 207 17.98 10.09 7.52
CA ASN A 207 18.83 11.15 6.96
C ASN A 207 18.04 12.23 6.21
N ASN A 208 16.83 11.89 5.73
CA ASN A 208 15.99 12.80 4.94
C ASN A 208 14.68 13.19 5.64
N LYS A 209 14.58 12.99 6.95
CA LYS A 209 13.39 13.37 7.70
C LYS A 209 13.09 14.86 7.54
N GLY A 210 11.86 15.19 7.11
CA GLY A 210 11.41 16.55 6.81
C GLY A 210 11.85 17.08 5.43
N ASN A 211 12.70 16.38 4.68
CA ASN A 211 13.08 16.75 3.33
C ASN A 211 12.11 16.14 2.30
N ILE A 212 11.03 16.85 1.98
CA ILE A 212 9.97 16.37 1.10
C ILE A 212 10.51 15.99 -0.29
N ALA A 213 11.40 16.80 -0.87
CA ALA A 213 11.95 16.55 -2.20
C ALA A 213 12.77 15.24 -2.26
N ALA A 214 13.55 14.96 -1.22
CA ALA A 214 14.27 13.68 -1.11
C ALA A 214 13.30 12.51 -0.90
N LEU A 215 12.32 12.67 -0.01
CA LEU A 215 11.34 11.62 0.28
C LEU A 215 10.43 11.29 -0.92
N GLN A 216 10.14 12.24 -1.81
CA GLN A 216 9.39 11.98 -3.04
C GLN A 216 10.13 11.03 -4.00
N LYS A 217 11.47 10.96 -3.97
CA LYS A 217 12.25 10.06 -4.83
C LYS A 217 11.92 8.58 -4.64
N ILE A 218 11.39 8.18 -3.46
CA ILE A 218 10.97 6.80 -3.23
C ILE A 218 9.80 6.35 -4.14
N ASN A 219 9.15 7.29 -4.82
CA ASN A 219 8.08 7.02 -5.79
C ASN A 219 8.59 7.03 -7.25
N ASP A 220 9.85 7.39 -7.48
CA ASP A 220 10.52 7.35 -8.77
C ASP A 220 11.22 5.99 -8.95
N PHE A 221 10.66 5.13 -9.78
CA PHE A 221 11.18 3.77 -9.97
C PHE A 221 12.51 3.76 -10.75
N ASP A 222 12.74 4.72 -11.62
CA ASP A 222 14.01 4.84 -12.36
C ASP A 222 15.14 5.23 -11.40
N TRP A 223 14.85 6.12 -10.45
CA TRP A 223 15.78 6.46 -9.37
C TRP A 223 16.01 5.26 -8.44
N LEU A 224 14.96 4.50 -8.06
CA LEU A 224 15.11 3.33 -7.19
C LEU A 224 15.96 2.23 -7.83
N ILE A 225 15.86 2.01 -9.16
CA ILE A 225 16.72 1.06 -9.87
C ILE A 225 18.17 1.48 -9.80
N LYS A 226 18.47 2.76 -10.03
CA LYS A 226 19.86 3.29 -9.92
C LYS A 226 20.38 3.12 -8.50
N TYR A 227 19.61 3.53 -7.51
CA TYR A 227 20.01 3.43 -6.10
C TYR A 227 20.24 1.97 -5.67
N TYR A 228 19.41 1.03 -6.12
CA TYR A 228 19.59 -0.41 -5.88
C TYR A 228 20.90 -0.95 -6.44
N ASN A 229 21.29 -0.51 -7.64
CA ASN A 229 22.53 -0.97 -8.30
C ASN A 229 23.80 -0.36 -7.70
N GLU A 230 23.68 0.74 -6.97
CA GLU A 230 24.79 1.41 -6.28
C GLU A 230 24.97 0.89 -4.84
N TYR A 231 23.97 0.22 -4.30
CA TYR A 231 23.92 -0.30 -2.94
C TYR A 231 24.38 -1.75 -2.84
#